data_778fbc25b6722c32c234ff07e22809bf
#
_entry.id   778fbc25b6722c32c234ff07e22809bf
#
_cell.length_a   1.000
_cell.length_b   1.000
_cell.length_c   1.000
_cell.angle_alpha   90.00
_cell.angle_beta   90.00
_cell.angle_gamma   90.00
#
_symmetry.space_group_name_H-M   'P 1'
#
loop_
_entity.id
_entity.type
_entity.pdbx_description
1 polymer ?
#
loop_
_entity_poly.entity_id
_entity_poly.type
_entity_poly.pdbx_seq_one_letter_code
_entity_poly.pdbx_strand_id
1 'polypeptide(L)'
;MKTPHFLFILLITISTTSVLLAQTASQEVWDPQVAGRFYPENEIALKDQINTFLNNIPKQSLKGRPVALISPHAGYQYSGQVAAYGYNAIKDTRFTRVIILSPSHFKSGKRFRGASILNVKNFKTPLGLIPVDQEACNQLLN
;
A
#
# COMPACT_ATOMS: atom_id res chain seq x y z
N MET A 1 -63.55 -44.85 31.41
CA MET A 1 -62.21 -44.36 31.68
C MET A 1 -61.59 -43.94 30.35
N LYS A 2 -61.38 -42.61 30.12
CA LYS A 2 -60.83 -42.07 28.89
C LYS A 2 -59.39 -41.69 29.17
N THR A 3 -58.44 -42.30 28.46
CA THR A 3 -57.00 -42.00 28.54
C THR A 3 -56.70 -40.71 27.74
N PRO A 4 -55.96 -39.73 28.26
CA PRO A 4 -55.56 -38.55 27.51
C PRO A 4 -54.34 -38.87 26.63
N HIS A 5 -54.47 -38.58 25.33
CA HIS A 5 -53.34 -38.62 24.42
C HIS A 5 -52.52 -37.35 24.63
N PHE A 6 -51.29 -37.50 25.16
CA PHE A 6 -50.29 -36.45 25.17
C PHE A 6 -49.65 -36.30 23.80
N LEU A 7 -49.92 -35.19 23.12
CA LEU A 7 -49.31 -34.82 21.88
C LEU A 7 -47.96 -34.16 22.19
N PHE A 8 -46.86 -34.89 21.95
CA PHE A 8 -45.49 -34.35 22.06
C PHE A 8 -45.20 -33.53 20.80
N ILE A 9 -45.22 -32.19 20.89
CA ILE A 9 -44.72 -31.29 19.82
C ILE A 9 -43.23 -31.17 19.97
N LEU A 10 -42.48 -31.86 19.12
CA LEU A 10 -41.02 -31.73 19.01
C LEU A 10 -40.69 -30.42 18.26
N LEU A 11 -40.37 -29.37 19.01
CA LEU A 11 -39.84 -28.11 18.41
C LEU A 11 -38.40 -28.34 17.94
N ILE A 12 -38.20 -28.57 16.65
CA ILE A 12 -36.88 -28.55 16.05
C ILE A 12 -36.50 -27.09 15.83
N THR A 13 -35.68 -26.54 16.70
CA THR A 13 -35.02 -25.25 16.49
C THR A 13 -33.88 -25.44 15.50
N ILE A 14 -34.11 -25.08 14.25
CA ILE A 14 -33.06 -24.99 13.24
C ILE A 14 -32.19 -23.77 13.60
N SER A 15 -31.09 -24.02 14.29
CA SER A 15 -30.06 -23.02 14.53
C SER A 15 -29.34 -22.78 13.20
N THR A 16 -29.76 -21.77 12.47
CA THR A 16 -28.99 -21.25 11.32
C THR A 16 -27.75 -20.54 11.85
N THR A 17 -26.66 -21.27 11.98
CA THR A 17 -25.35 -20.67 12.16
C THR A 17 -25.01 -19.89 10.88
N SER A 18 -25.32 -18.59 10.89
CA SER A 18 -24.83 -17.66 9.88
C SER A 18 -23.31 -17.64 10.03
N VAL A 19 -22.60 -18.35 9.15
CA VAL A 19 -21.17 -18.17 8.97
C VAL A 19 -20.98 -16.78 8.38
N LEU A 20 -20.74 -15.82 9.28
CA LEU A 20 -20.33 -14.46 8.90
C LEU A 20 -18.93 -14.59 8.30
N LEU A 21 -18.85 -14.76 6.99
CA LEU A 21 -17.61 -14.56 6.25
C LEU A 21 -17.26 -13.08 6.46
N ALA A 22 -16.38 -12.82 7.42
CA ALA A 22 -15.76 -11.53 7.58
C ALA A 22 -14.89 -11.29 6.34
N GLN A 23 -15.51 -10.78 5.28
CA GLN A 23 -14.76 -10.10 4.23
C GLN A 23 -14.06 -8.95 4.94
N THR A 24 -12.75 -9.05 5.07
CA THR A 24 -11.93 -7.93 5.53
C THR A 24 -12.13 -6.81 4.52
N ALA A 25 -12.99 -5.85 4.87
CA ALA A 25 -13.20 -4.67 4.05
C ALA A 25 -11.84 -4.02 3.81
N SER A 26 -11.54 -3.68 2.56
CA SER A 26 -10.30 -2.96 2.26
C SER A 26 -10.30 -1.65 3.02
N GLN A 27 -9.20 -1.33 3.68
CA GLN A 27 -9.02 -0.02 4.28
C GLN A 27 -9.05 1.05 3.18
N GLU A 28 -9.84 2.11 3.37
CA GLU A 28 -9.99 3.13 2.32
C GLU A 28 -8.68 3.87 2.05
N VAL A 29 -7.97 4.27 3.10
CA VAL A 29 -6.75 5.07 3.01
C VAL A 29 -5.70 4.57 3.99
N TRP A 30 -4.47 4.40 3.53
CA TRP A 30 -3.31 4.16 4.38
C TRP A 30 -2.59 5.48 4.64
N ASP A 31 -2.59 5.93 5.88
CA ASP A 31 -1.92 7.17 6.28
C ASP A 31 -0.38 7.04 6.25
N PRO A 32 0.34 8.16 6.03
CA PRO A 32 1.80 8.15 5.99
C PRO A 32 2.38 7.86 7.38
N GLN A 33 3.18 6.79 7.47
CA GLN A 33 3.70 6.29 8.75
C GLN A 33 4.96 7.03 9.23
N VAL A 34 5.64 7.74 8.35
CA VAL A 34 6.96 8.33 8.61
C VAL A 34 7.05 9.81 8.21
N ALA A 35 5.93 10.45 7.88
CA ALA A 35 5.85 11.89 7.69
C ALA A 35 6.30 12.63 8.97
N GLY A 36 6.99 13.75 8.83
CA GLY A 36 7.61 14.48 9.93
C GLY A 36 8.89 13.86 10.48
N ARG A 37 9.22 12.61 10.09
CA ARG A 37 10.44 11.91 10.55
C ARG A 37 11.40 11.61 9.40
N PHE A 38 10.91 11.08 8.29
CA PHE A 38 11.74 10.71 7.14
C PHE A 38 11.70 11.74 6.03
N TYR A 39 10.63 12.52 5.98
CA TYR A 39 10.41 13.63 5.07
C TYR A 39 9.43 14.63 5.71
N PRO A 40 9.37 15.90 5.27
CA PRO A 40 8.44 16.89 5.82
C PRO A 40 6.98 16.43 5.72
N GLU A 41 6.21 16.63 6.80
CA GLU A 41 4.76 16.39 6.79
C GLU A 41 3.97 17.53 6.16
N ASN A 42 4.56 18.74 6.14
CA ASN A 42 3.97 19.89 5.49
C ASN A 42 4.16 19.80 3.96
N GLU A 43 3.08 20.00 3.22
CA GLU A 43 3.04 19.90 1.76
C GLU A 43 4.05 20.84 1.07
N ILE A 44 4.09 22.10 1.49
CA ILE A 44 4.97 23.11 0.89
C ILE A 44 6.43 22.76 1.15
N ALA A 45 6.78 22.47 2.40
CA ALA A 45 8.14 22.09 2.76
C ALA A 45 8.62 20.83 2.04
N LEU A 46 7.72 19.86 1.85
CA LEU A 46 8.04 18.64 1.10
C LEU A 46 8.28 18.92 -0.38
N LYS A 47 7.43 19.74 -1.02
CA LYS A 47 7.62 20.18 -2.41
C LYS A 47 8.94 20.91 -2.60
N ASP A 48 9.26 21.84 -1.72
CA ASP A 48 10.49 22.64 -1.78
C ASP A 48 11.73 21.74 -1.63
N GLN A 49 11.69 20.79 -0.71
CA GLN A 49 12.80 19.85 -0.55
C GLN A 49 12.99 18.96 -1.78
N ILE A 50 11.92 18.41 -2.34
CA ILE A 50 11.98 17.61 -3.58
C ILE A 50 12.52 18.44 -4.74
N ASN A 51 12.03 19.66 -4.92
CA ASN A 51 12.49 20.56 -5.97
C ASN A 51 13.98 20.90 -5.80
N THR A 52 14.43 21.13 -4.57
CA THR A 52 15.84 21.36 -4.27
C THR A 52 16.71 20.16 -4.73
N PHE A 53 16.31 18.93 -4.39
CA PHE A 53 17.04 17.75 -4.82
C PHE A 53 17.05 17.60 -6.35
N LEU A 54 15.94 17.83 -7.01
CA LEU A 54 15.83 17.71 -8.46
C LEU A 54 16.65 18.80 -9.19
N ASN A 55 16.66 20.02 -8.69
CA ASN A 55 17.40 21.14 -9.26
C ASN A 55 18.93 20.98 -9.13
N ASN A 56 19.39 20.24 -8.13
CA ASN A 56 20.80 19.92 -7.93
C ASN A 56 21.33 18.85 -8.91
N ILE A 57 20.49 18.30 -9.78
CA ILE A 57 20.90 17.24 -10.70
C ILE A 57 21.40 17.88 -12.02
N PRO A 58 22.63 17.62 -12.44
CA PRO A 58 23.13 18.07 -13.73
C PRO A 58 22.31 17.43 -14.84
N LYS A 59 22.23 18.11 -16.00
CA LYS A 59 21.57 17.53 -17.17
C LYS A 59 22.19 16.18 -17.51
N GLN A 60 21.36 15.16 -17.53
CA GLN A 60 21.76 13.79 -17.89
C GLN A 60 21.01 13.37 -19.15
N SER A 61 21.71 12.67 -20.03
CA SER A 61 21.11 12.00 -21.18
C SER A 61 21.23 10.50 -20.97
N LEU A 62 20.10 9.82 -20.84
CA LEU A 62 20.05 8.37 -20.81
C LEU A 62 19.81 7.83 -22.22
N LYS A 63 20.58 6.80 -22.58
CA LYS A 63 20.30 6.05 -23.80
C LYS A 63 19.18 5.04 -23.53
N GLY A 64 18.09 5.11 -24.29
CA GLY A 64 16.97 4.20 -24.17
C GLY A 64 15.93 4.66 -23.12
N ARG A 65 14.97 3.78 -22.86
CA ARG A 65 13.86 4.01 -21.94
C ARG A 65 14.08 3.21 -20.65
N PRO A 66 14.12 3.83 -19.48
CA PRO A 66 14.18 3.12 -18.20
C PRO A 66 12.95 2.22 -18.02
N VAL A 67 13.17 0.96 -17.67
CA VAL A 67 12.09 -0.02 -17.38
C VAL A 67 11.96 -0.31 -15.89
N ALA A 68 13.00 -0.04 -15.12
CA ALA A 68 13.03 -0.19 -13.67
C ALA A 68 13.95 0.85 -13.05
N LEU A 69 13.68 1.18 -11.80
CA LEU A 69 14.47 2.09 -10.99
C LEU A 69 14.77 1.41 -9.63
N ILE A 70 16.04 1.39 -9.26
CA ILE A 70 16.48 1.00 -7.91
C ILE A 70 16.83 2.30 -7.20
N SER A 71 16.12 2.59 -6.10
CA SER A 71 16.26 3.83 -5.35
C SER A 71 16.51 3.54 -3.87
N PRO A 72 17.40 4.28 -3.19
CA PRO A 72 17.52 4.18 -1.74
C PRO A 72 16.24 4.67 -1.07
N HIS A 73 15.94 4.13 0.11
CA HIS A 73 14.69 4.41 0.84
C HIS A 73 14.91 4.86 2.30
N ALA A 74 16.07 5.41 2.62
CA ALA A 74 16.27 6.07 3.91
C ALA A 74 15.53 7.41 3.97
N GLY A 75 15.49 8.05 5.14
CA GLY A 75 14.92 9.39 5.25
C GLY A 75 15.58 10.38 4.26
N TYR A 76 14.85 11.36 3.80
CA TYR A 76 15.26 12.30 2.75
C TYR A 76 16.57 13.02 3.05
N GLN A 77 16.85 13.32 4.32
CA GLN A 77 18.10 13.92 4.75
C GLN A 77 19.35 13.06 4.45
N TYR A 78 19.18 11.74 4.32
CA TYR A 78 20.27 10.80 4.07
C TYR A 78 20.38 10.36 2.62
N SER A 79 19.26 10.12 1.98
CA SER A 79 19.23 9.50 0.65
C SER A 79 18.40 10.22 -0.38
N GLY A 80 17.68 11.30 -0.02
CA GLY A 80 16.79 12.03 -0.92
C GLY A 80 17.50 12.55 -2.17
N GLN A 81 18.69 13.12 -2.04
CA GLN A 81 19.46 13.59 -3.19
C GLN A 81 19.84 12.45 -4.13
N VAL A 82 20.25 11.30 -3.61
CA VAL A 82 20.60 10.12 -4.45
C VAL A 82 19.35 9.56 -5.13
N ALA A 83 18.25 9.45 -4.39
CA ALA A 83 16.96 9.01 -4.96
C ALA A 83 16.51 9.92 -6.10
N ALA A 84 16.69 11.23 -5.94
CA ALA A 84 16.30 12.21 -6.95
C ALA A 84 16.97 12.01 -8.31
N TYR A 85 18.20 11.49 -8.39
CA TYR A 85 18.84 11.14 -9.67
C TYR A 85 18.03 10.12 -10.46
N GLY A 86 17.55 9.07 -9.79
CA GLY A 86 16.72 8.05 -10.42
C GLY A 86 15.34 8.60 -10.83
N TYR A 87 14.68 9.33 -9.97
CA TYR A 87 13.38 9.92 -10.27
C TYR A 87 13.46 10.98 -11.37
N ASN A 88 14.53 11.78 -11.41
CA ASN A 88 14.78 12.72 -12.50
C ASN A 88 14.90 12.03 -13.86
N ALA A 89 15.47 10.82 -13.88
CA ALA A 89 15.63 10.05 -15.13
C ALA A 89 14.31 9.58 -15.73
N ILE A 90 13.24 9.51 -14.94
CA ILE A 90 11.91 9.03 -15.35
C ILE A 90 10.82 10.11 -15.32
N LYS A 91 11.11 11.32 -14.85
CA LYS A 91 10.10 12.37 -14.60
C LYS A 91 9.25 12.75 -15.82
N ASP A 92 9.83 12.69 -17.02
CA ASP A 92 9.15 13.03 -18.26
C ASP A 92 8.53 11.80 -18.96
N THR A 93 8.58 10.64 -18.31
CA THR A 93 8.01 9.39 -18.84
C THR A 93 6.59 9.19 -18.29
N ARG A 94 5.64 8.93 -19.18
CA ARG A 94 4.28 8.55 -18.75
C ARG A 94 4.22 7.06 -18.48
N PHE A 95 3.75 6.72 -17.28
CA PHE A 95 3.47 5.35 -16.86
C PHE A 95 1.97 5.19 -16.65
N THR A 96 1.41 4.09 -17.08
CA THR A 96 0.01 3.72 -16.81
C THR A 96 -0.13 3.02 -15.46
N ARG A 97 0.94 2.33 -15.02
CA ARG A 97 1.01 1.59 -13.76
C ARG A 97 2.45 1.61 -13.24
N VAL A 98 2.59 1.68 -11.93
CA VAL A 98 3.88 1.59 -11.23
C VAL A 98 3.81 0.47 -10.22
N ILE A 99 4.79 -0.43 -10.22
CA ILE A 99 4.94 -1.50 -9.24
C ILE A 99 6.08 -1.08 -8.30
N ILE A 100 5.78 -0.98 -7.01
CA ILE A 100 6.76 -0.61 -5.99
C ILE A 100 7.06 -1.85 -5.14
N LEU A 101 8.33 -2.25 -5.13
CA LEU A 101 8.84 -3.34 -4.30
C LEU A 101 9.73 -2.75 -3.19
N SER A 102 9.44 -3.07 -1.96
CA SER A 102 10.23 -2.62 -0.81
C SER A 102 10.43 -3.74 0.21
N PRO A 103 11.55 -3.73 0.97
CA PRO A 103 11.76 -4.69 2.02
C PRO A 103 10.82 -4.43 3.20
N SER A 104 10.41 -5.49 3.89
CA SER A 104 9.70 -5.36 5.16
C SER A 104 10.69 -5.07 6.28
N HIS A 105 10.51 -3.96 6.99
CA HIS A 105 11.28 -3.58 8.17
C HIS A 105 10.68 -4.07 9.49
N PHE A 106 9.48 -4.63 9.44
CA PHE A 106 8.86 -5.16 10.64
C PHE A 106 9.42 -6.55 10.96
N LYS A 107 10.15 -6.62 12.05
CA LYS A 107 10.54 -7.89 12.66
C LYS A 107 9.34 -8.48 13.41
N SER A 108 8.34 -8.98 12.70
CA SER A 108 7.49 -9.99 13.31
C SER A 108 8.37 -11.21 13.51
N GLY A 109 8.43 -11.78 14.72
CA GLY A 109 9.33 -12.91 15.05
C GLY A 109 9.10 -14.19 14.23
N LYS A 110 8.24 -14.15 13.21
CA LYS A 110 8.04 -15.16 12.18
C LYS A 110 8.75 -14.71 10.92
N ARG A 111 9.63 -15.56 10.40
CA ARG A 111 10.27 -15.36 9.09
C ARG A 111 9.17 -15.30 8.02
N PHE A 112 8.85 -14.10 7.53
CA PHE A 112 8.01 -13.95 6.38
C PHE A 112 8.81 -14.36 5.13
N ARG A 113 8.23 -15.25 4.32
CA ARG A 113 8.78 -15.65 3.02
C ARG A 113 7.72 -15.34 1.96
N GLY A 114 8.11 -14.63 0.92
CA GLY A 114 7.21 -14.23 -0.17
C GLY A 114 6.99 -12.72 -0.25
N ALA A 115 5.92 -12.32 -0.88
CA ALA A 115 5.48 -10.94 -0.99
C ALA A 115 4.14 -10.74 -0.28
N SER A 116 3.88 -9.55 0.21
CA SER A 116 2.58 -9.16 0.75
C SER A 116 2.13 -7.86 0.12
N ILE A 117 0.83 -7.71 -0.03
CA ILE A 117 0.19 -6.52 -0.58
C ILE A 117 -0.74 -5.97 0.49
N LEU A 118 -0.72 -4.64 0.69
CA LEU A 118 -1.68 -3.99 1.57
C LEU A 118 -3.05 -3.92 0.88
N ASN A 119 -4.08 -4.37 1.57
CA ASN A 119 -5.46 -4.28 1.09
C ASN A 119 -6.03 -2.88 1.40
N VAL A 120 -5.60 -1.90 0.62
CA VAL A 120 -5.99 -0.48 0.76
C VAL A 120 -6.36 0.09 -0.60
N LYS A 121 -7.28 1.04 -0.65
CA LYS A 121 -7.66 1.70 -1.90
C LYS A 121 -6.71 2.83 -2.28
N ASN A 122 -6.16 3.52 -1.30
CA ASN A 122 -5.27 4.65 -1.53
C ASN A 122 -4.13 4.68 -0.52
N PHE A 123 -2.95 5.09 -0.96
CA PHE A 123 -1.91 5.61 -0.08
C PHE A 123 -2.04 7.13 0.04
N LYS A 124 -1.94 7.65 1.26
CA LYS A 124 -1.90 9.08 1.51
C LYS A 124 -0.46 9.55 1.66
N THR A 125 -0.16 10.67 1.06
CA THR A 125 1.09 11.41 1.24
C THR A 125 0.74 12.87 1.59
N PRO A 126 1.68 13.67 2.10
CA PRO A 126 1.44 15.10 2.26
C PRO A 126 1.09 15.82 0.96
N LEU A 127 1.42 15.23 -0.19
CA LEU A 127 1.13 15.76 -1.53
C LEU A 127 -0.19 15.28 -2.13
N GLY A 128 -0.95 14.43 -1.43
CA GLY A 128 -2.23 13.89 -1.90
C GLY A 128 -2.33 12.38 -1.85
N LEU A 129 -3.39 11.85 -2.45
CA LEU A 129 -3.71 10.43 -2.50
C LEU A 129 -3.13 9.78 -3.74
N ILE A 130 -2.61 8.56 -3.57
CA ILE A 130 -2.12 7.71 -4.65
C ILE A 130 -3.04 6.48 -4.71
N PRO A 131 -3.82 6.32 -5.78
CA PRO A 131 -4.73 5.18 -5.91
C PRO A 131 -3.95 3.88 -6.10
N VAL A 132 -4.48 2.80 -5.51
CA VAL A 132 -3.94 1.45 -5.66
C VAL A 132 -4.76 0.71 -6.71
N ASP A 133 -4.09 0.08 -7.66
CA ASP A 133 -4.72 -0.77 -8.66
C ASP A 133 -5.14 -2.11 -8.02
N GLN A 134 -6.37 -2.14 -7.49
CA GLN A 134 -6.91 -3.30 -6.78
C GLN A 134 -7.02 -4.53 -7.68
N GLU A 135 -7.33 -4.33 -8.95
CA GLU A 135 -7.44 -5.43 -9.90
C GLU A 135 -6.07 -6.10 -10.12
N ALA A 136 -5.03 -5.31 -10.38
CA ALA A 136 -3.67 -5.84 -10.51
C ALA A 136 -3.18 -6.50 -9.22
N CYS A 137 -3.49 -5.95 -8.05
CA CYS A 137 -3.16 -6.56 -6.76
C CYS A 137 -3.82 -7.93 -6.60
N ASN A 138 -5.09 -8.06 -6.94
CA ASN A 138 -5.82 -9.33 -6.86
C ASN A 138 -5.28 -10.38 -7.84
N GLN A 139 -4.86 -9.96 -9.04
CA GLN A 139 -4.23 -10.87 -10.02
C GLN A 139 -2.88 -11.42 -9.54
N LEU A 140 -2.15 -10.70 -8.69
CA LEU A 140 -0.88 -11.17 -8.12
C LEU A 140 -1.05 -12.13 -6.93
N LEU A 141 -2.24 -12.18 -6.32
CA LEU A 141 -2.53 -13.03 -5.16
C LEU A 141 -3.12 -14.40 -5.55
N ASN A 142 -3.52 -14.58 -6.80
CA ASN A 142 -4.02 -15.83 -7.38
C ASN A 142 -2.93 -16.58 -8.13
#